data_2e69867ffb62b999e4aa391b1f53ce58
#
_entry.id   2e69867ffb62b999e4aa391b1f53ce58
#
_cell.length_a   1.000
_cell.length_b   1.000
_cell.length_c   1.000
_cell.angle_alpha   90.00
_cell.angle_beta   90.00
_cell.angle_gamma   90.00
#
_symmetry.space_group_name_H-M   'P 1'
#
loop_
_entity.id
_entity.type
_entity.pdbx_description
1 polymer ?
#
loop_
_entity_poly.entity_id
_entity_poly.type
_entity_poly.pdbx_seq_one_letter_code
_entity_poly.pdbx_strand_id
1 'polypeptide(L)'
;MTLFEKTIQAFKNKDFELLQRIHHEDFMFVREFSMSSRDEHLASIAELLPNANWQDHAQCVHEDDFVLIMRYPETDEKSVSYFTSNVSIKHEGLYWRTMVKRDG
;
A
#
# COMPACT_ATOMS: atom_id res chain seq x y z
N MET A 1 1.83 3.02 17.16
CA MET A 1 2.17 3.31 15.75
C MET A 1 0.90 3.35 14.92
N THR A 2 0.82 4.30 14.01
CA THR A 2 -0.27 4.36 13.04
C THR A 2 -0.10 3.25 11.99
N LEU A 3 -1.16 2.96 11.24
CA LEU A 3 -1.07 1.97 10.16
C LEU A 3 -0.08 2.42 9.09
N PHE A 4 -0.05 3.74 8.79
CA PHE A 4 0.93 4.29 7.86
C PHE A 4 2.37 4.00 8.34
N GLU A 5 2.66 4.30 9.60
CA GLU A 5 3.99 4.06 10.16
C GLU A 5 4.38 2.58 10.12
N LYS A 6 3.45 1.69 10.45
CA LYS A 6 3.69 0.24 10.36
C LYS A 6 4.00 -0.20 8.93
N THR A 7 3.29 0.36 7.96
CA THR A 7 3.50 0.03 6.54
C THR A 7 4.89 0.48 6.08
N ILE A 8 5.26 1.72 6.39
CA ILE A 8 6.58 2.25 6.02
C ILE A 8 7.68 1.43 6.66
N GLN A 9 7.54 1.10 7.95
CA GLN A 9 8.52 0.29 8.66
C GLN A 9 8.64 -1.11 8.06
N ALA A 10 7.52 -1.73 7.71
CA ALA A 10 7.50 -3.06 7.11
C ALA A 10 8.25 -3.10 5.77
N PHE A 11 8.01 -2.14 4.89
CA PHE A 11 8.71 -2.06 3.61
C PHE A 11 10.19 -1.72 3.81
N LYS A 12 10.50 -0.80 4.70
CA LYS A 12 11.87 -0.40 4.99
C LYS A 12 12.71 -1.56 5.51
N ASN A 13 12.13 -2.38 6.37
CA ASN A 13 12.81 -3.52 6.99
C ASN A 13 12.62 -4.83 6.22
N LYS A 14 11.92 -4.80 5.07
CA LYS A 14 11.58 -5.99 4.30
C LYS A 14 10.85 -7.04 5.13
N ASP A 15 9.97 -6.59 6.03
CA ASP A 15 9.26 -7.42 6.99
C ASP A 15 7.93 -7.89 6.42
N PHE A 16 7.97 -8.98 5.65
CA PHE A 16 6.78 -9.54 5.01
C PHE A 16 5.76 -10.04 6.03
N GLU A 17 6.21 -10.58 7.15
CA GLU A 17 5.31 -11.05 8.21
C GLU A 17 4.45 -9.92 8.77
N LEU A 18 5.04 -8.75 8.98
CA LEU A 18 4.29 -7.57 9.43
C LEU A 18 3.29 -7.13 8.36
N LEU A 19 3.68 -7.17 7.08
CA LEU A 19 2.76 -6.86 5.98
C LEU A 19 1.56 -7.81 5.98
N GLN A 20 1.78 -9.09 6.23
CA GLN A 20 0.67 -10.04 6.35
C GLN A 20 -0.26 -9.68 7.52
N ARG A 21 0.30 -9.30 8.66
CA ARG A 21 -0.48 -9.00 9.87
C ARG A 21 -1.33 -7.74 9.76
N ILE A 22 -0.88 -6.76 8.98
CA ILE A 22 -1.61 -5.48 8.85
C ILE A 22 -2.70 -5.51 7.77
N HIS A 23 -2.84 -6.62 7.05
CA HIS A 23 -3.90 -6.81 6.06
C HIS A 23 -4.99 -7.72 6.64
N HIS A 24 -6.22 -7.23 6.63
CA HIS A 24 -7.40 -8.01 7.09
C HIS A 24 -7.55 -9.28 6.25
N GLU A 25 -8.09 -10.34 6.84
CA GLU A 25 -8.30 -11.62 6.12
C GLU A 25 -9.18 -11.47 4.87
N ASP A 26 -10.10 -10.51 4.89
CA ASP A 26 -11.01 -10.23 3.78
C ASP A 26 -10.52 -9.06 2.90
N PHE A 27 -9.25 -8.71 3.02
CA PHE A 27 -8.68 -7.60 2.27
C PHE A 27 -8.87 -7.76 0.76
N MET A 28 -9.18 -6.65 0.09
CA MET A 28 -9.19 -6.58 -1.37
C MET A 28 -8.47 -5.32 -1.85
N PHE A 29 -7.68 -5.49 -2.90
CA PHE A 29 -7.01 -4.39 -3.60
C PHE A 29 -7.77 -4.11 -4.88
N VAL A 30 -8.22 -2.86 -5.05
CA VAL A 30 -9.06 -2.46 -6.17
C VAL A 30 -8.28 -1.55 -7.10
N ARG A 31 -8.13 -1.97 -8.35
CA ARG A 31 -7.55 -1.17 -9.42
C ARG A 31 -8.68 -0.74 -10.36
N GLU A 32 -8.33 0.06 -11.36
CA GLU A 32 -9.33 0.61 -12.29
C GLU A 32 -10.17 -0.47 -12.96
N PHE A 33 -9.55 -1.56 -13.41
CA PHE A 33 -10.24 -2.63 -14.13
C PHE A 33 -10.06 -4.01 -13.52
N SER A 34 -9.53 -4.11 -12.31
CA SER A 34 -9.27 -5.41 -11.69
C SER A 34 -9.32 -5.32 -10.18
N MET A 35 -9.50 -6.49 -9.56
CA MET A 35 -9.46 -6.62 -8.10
C MET A 35 -8.56 -7.79 -7.75
N SER A 36 -7.83 -7.67 -6.64
CA SER A 36 -6.97 -8.73 -6.12
C SER A 36 -7.40 -9.07 -4.71
N SER A 37 -7.43 -10.37 -4.41
CA SER A 37 -7.65 -10.85 -3.05
C SER A 37 -6.43 -10.54 -2.18
N ARG A 38 -6.58 -10.77 -0.87
CA ARG A 38 -5.47 -10.63 0.08
C ARG A 38 -4.25 -11.47 -0.36
N ASP A 39 -4.45 -12.73 -0.67
CA ASP A 39 -3.35 -13.62 -1.03
C ASP A 39 -2.68 -13.20 -2.33
N GLU A 40 -3.46 -12.80 -3.33
CA GLU A 40 -2.92 -12.30 -4.59
C GLU A 40 -2.11 -11.01 -4.39
N HIS A 41 -2.63 -10.10 -3.58
CA HIS A 41 -1.96 -8.83 -3.29
C HIS A 41 -0.66 -9.06 -2.52
N LEU A 42 -0.69 -9.92 -1.49
CA LEU A 42 0.50 -10.24 -0.73
C LEU A 42 1.56 -10.96 -1.57
N ALA A 43 1.15 -11.82 -2.51
CA ALA A 43 2.07 -12.45 -3.45
C ALA A 43 2.78 -11.40 -4.32
N SER A 44 2.04 -10.39 -4.80
CA SER A 44 2.62 -9.28 -5.56
C SER A 44 3.60 -8.46 -4.72
N ILE A 45 3.24 -8.20 -3.46
CA ILE A 45 4.13 -7.49 -2.54
C ILE A 45 5.42 -8.29 -2.31
N ALA A 46 5.32 -9.60 -2.14
CA ALA A 46 6.47 -10.46 -1.91
C ALA A 46 7.49 -10.37 -3.04
N GLU A 47 7.01 -10.29 -4.29
CA GLU A 47 7.88 -10.14 -5.46
C GLU A 47 8.56 -8.78 -5.50
N LEU A 48 7.87 -7.72 -5.11
CA LEU A 48 8.37 -6.34 -5.20
C LEU A 48 9.22 -5.94 -4.00
N LEU A 49 9.02 -6.58 -2.86
CA LEU A 49 9.58 -6.14 -1.59
C LEU A 49 11.10 -5.98 -1.58
N PRO A 50 11.90 -6.90 -2.18
CA PRO A 50 13.36 -6.75 -2.15
C PRO A 50 13.86 -5.45 -2.78
N ASN A 51 13.13 -4.92 -3.77
CA ASN A 51 13.53 -3.73 -4.54
C ASN A 51 12.61 -2.53 -4.32
N ALA A 52 11.67 -2.62 -3.39
CA ALA A 52 10.73 -1.55 -3.14
C ALA A 52 11.42 -0.34 -2.52
N ASN A 53 11.15 0.84 -3.06
CA ASN A 53 11.71 2.10 -2.57
C ASN A 53 10.67 3.23 -2.45
N TRP A 54 9.41 2.96 -2.76
CA TRP A 54 8.34 3.97 -2.69
C TRP A 54 8.18 4.53 -1.28
N GLN A 55 8.48 3.73 -0.26
CA GLN A 55 8.34 4.09 1.14
C GLN A 55 9.26 5.24 1.55
N ASP A 56 10.35 5.45 0.84
CA ASP A 56 11.32 6.51 1.16
C ASP A 56 10.75 7.90 0.91
N HIS A 57 9.74 8.01 0.04
CA HIS A 57 9.16 9.28 -0.36
C HIS A 57 7.63 9.32 -0.14
N ALA A 58 7.09 8.36 0.56
CA ALA A 58 5.66 8.30 0.82
C ALA A 58 5.24 9.37 1.80
N GLN A 59 4.07 9.96 1.55
CA GLN A 59 3.47 10.95 2.43
C GLN A 59 2.13 10.45 2.93
N CYS A 60 1.88 10.62 4.22
CA CYS A 60 0.55 10.40 4.79
C CYS A 60 -0.26 11.68 4.57
N VAL A 61 -1.24 11.62 3.70
CA VAL A 61 -2.13 12.75 3.44
C VAL A 61 -3.17 12.88 4.53
N HIS A 62 -3.70 11.76 4.98
CA HIS A 62 -4.70 11.72 6.05
C HIS A 62 -4.74 10.32 6.65
N GLU A 63 -4.88 10.25 7.96
CA GLU A 63 -5.14 8.98 8.64
C GLU A 63 -6.02 9.20 9.87
N ASP A 64 -7.09 8.40 9.97
CA ASP A 64 -7.93 8.31 11.15
C ASP A 64 -8.28 6.84 11.41
N ASP A 65 -9.24 6.57 12.28
CA ASP A 65 -9.62 5.18 12.62
C ASP A 65 -10.25 4.42 11.45
N PHE A 66 -10.71 5.11 10.42
CA PHE A 66 -11.47 4.51 9.33
C PHE A 66 -10.73 4.51 8.00
N VAL A 67 -9.87 5.49 7.76
CA VAL A 67 -9.26 5.73 6.45
C VAL A 67 -7.79 6.09 6.59
N LEU A 68 -6.99 5.58 5.67
CA LEU A 68 -5.60 6.00 5.47
C LEU A 68 -5.46 6.41 4.01
N ILE A 69 -5.00 7.64 3.78
CA ILE A 69 -4.68 8.14 2.43
C ILE A 69 -3.21 8.46 2.39
N MET A 70 -2.50 7.84 1.44
CA MET A 70 -1.09 8.15 1.23
C MET A 70 -0.80 8.43 -0.23
N ARG A 71 0.29 9.12 -0.48
CA ARG A 71 0.72 9.52 -1.81
C ARG A 71 2.21 9.30 -1.93
N TYR A 72 2.64 8.74 -3.03
CA TYR A 72 4.07 8.49 -3.27
C TYR A 72 4.42 8.60 -4.75
N PRO A 73 5.67 9.01 -5.06
CA PRO A 73 6.13 9.07 -6.44
C PRO A 73 6.52 7.69 -6.95
N GLU A 74 6.28 7.46 -8.22
CA GLU A 74 6.72 6.25 -8.92
C GLU A 74 7.26 6.65 -10.29
N THR A 75 7.99 5.73 -10.92
CA THR A 75 8.51 5.91 -12.27
C THR A 75 8.11 4.69 -13.09
N ASP A 76 7.56 4.93 -14.28
CA ASP A 76 7.16 3.86 -15.17
C ASP A 76 8.35 3.29 -15.97
N GLU A 77 8.08 2.31 -16.83
CA GLU A 77 9.09 1.64 -17.65
C GLU A 77 9.81 2.62 -18.60
N LYS A 78 9.16 3.74 -18.95
CA LYS A 78 9.70 4.77 -19.85
C LYS A 78 10.40 5.89 -19.09
N SER A 79 10.63 5.70 -17.77
CA SER A 79 11.22 6.70 -16.89
C SER A 79 10.40 7.97 -16.72
N VAL A 80 9.09 7.89 -16.97
CA VAL A 80 8.16 8.99 -16.74
C VAL A 80 7.71 8.93 -15.28
N SER A 81 7.90 10.03 -14.56
CA SER A 81 7.49 10.13 -13.16
C SER A 81 6.00 10.44 -13.04
N TYR A 82 5.34 9.81 -12.08
CA TYR A 82 3.95 10.06 -11.76
C TYR A 82 3.76 9.89 -10.24
N PHE A 83 2.62 10.33 -9.75
CA PHE A 83 2.25 10.10 -8.34
C PHE A 83 1.16 9.05 -8.27
N THR A 84 1.24 8.21 -7.27
CA THR A 84 0.18 7.26 -6.93
C THR A 84 -0.48 7.72 -5.63
N SER A 85 -1.80 7.83 -5.66
CA SER A 85 -2.62 8.06 -4.48
C SER A 85 -3.23 6.72 -4.07
N ASN A 86 -3.09 6.38 -2.81
CA ASN A 86 -3.56 5.13 -2.25
C ASN A 86 -4.56 5.45 -1.15
N VAL A 87 -5.80 5.02 -1.33
CA VAL A 87 -6.89 5.24 -0.36
C VAL A 87 -7.29 3.90 0.21
N SER A 88 -7.11 3.74 1.51
CA SER A 88 -7.41 2.50 2.20
C SER A 88 -8.49 2.71 3.25
N ILE A 89 -9.50 1.84 3.23
CA ILE A 89 -10.51 1.77 4.27
C ILE A 89 -10.05 0.72 5.27
N LYS A 90 -10.05 1.09 6.54
CA LYS A 90 -9.64 0.20 7.63
C LYS A 90 -10.83 -0.59 8.18
N HIS A 91 -10.54 -1.79 8.65
CA HIS A 91 -11.46 -2.57 9.46
C HIS A 91 -10.65 -3.21 10.58
N GLU A 92 -11.06 -3.00 11.82
CA GLU A 92 -10.32 -3.48 13.00
C GLU A 92 -8.87 -2.98 13.04
N GLY A 93 -8.63 -1.77 12.52
CA GLY A 93 -7.28 -1.18 12.47
C GLY A 93 -6.38 -1.73 11.37
N LEU A 94 -6.88 -2.61 10.52
CA LEU A 94 -6.14 -3.25 9.44
C LEU A 94 -6.59 -2.74 8.08
N TYR A 95 -5.74 -2.90 7.07
CA TYR A 95 -6.14 -2.66 5.68
C TYR A 95 -7.28 -3.62 5.30
N TRP A 96 -8.40 -3.08 4.84
CA TRP A 96 -9.55 -3.86 4.43
C TRP A 96 -9.87 -3.69 2.95
N ARG A 97 -9.92 -2.45 2.48
CA ARG A 97 -10.10 -2.14 1.05
C ARG A 97 -9.12 -1.06 0.67
N THR A 98 -8.33 -1.30 -0.35
CA THR A 98 -7.37 -0.32 -0.86
C THR A 98 -7.63 -0.06 -2.32
N MET A 99 -7.70 1.23 -2.68
CA MET A 99 -7.84 1.68 -4.06
C MET A 99 -6.67 2.57 -4.41
N VAL A 100 -6.19 2.48 -5.65
CA VAL A 100 -5.08 3.30 -6.13
C VAL A 100 -5.48 4.09 -7.36
N LYS A 101 -4.90 5.28 -7.48
CA LYS A 101 -5.06 6.15 -8.62
C LYS A 101 -3.72 6.75 -8.99
N ARG A 102 -3.41 6.78 -10.26
CA ARG A 102 -2.20 7.43 -10.77
C ARG A 102 -2.53 8.84 -11.23
N ASP A 103 -1.67 9.79 -10.86
CA ASP A 103 -1.75 11.20 -11.23
C ASP A 103 -0.45 11.60 -11.92
N GLY A 104 -0.56 12.19 -13.08
CA GLY A 104 0.66 12.66 -13.74
C GLY A 104 0.63 12.75 -15.18
#